data_12cbeca769009045f15831260c29e48f
#
_entry.id   12cbeca769009045f15831260c29e48f
#
_cell.length_a   1.000
_cell.length_b   1.000
_cell.length_c   1.000
_cell.angle_alpha   90.00
_cell.angle_beta   90.00
_cell.angle_gamma   90.00
#
_symmetry.space_group_name_H-M   'P 1'
#
loop_
_entity.id
_entity.type
_entity.pdbx_description
1 polymer ?
#
loop_
_entity_poly.entity_id
_entity_poly.type
_entity_poly.pdbx_seq_one_letter_code
_entity_poly.pdbx_strand_id
1 'polypeptide(L)'
;MQNDNVEVTRVSSLGIWLRAHDKKFFLSYYDFPRFKNKPLQAVLHVEETAQGSFYWPEIEITLARAVMENTLGPTSATAAY
;
A
#
# COMPACT_ATOMS: atom_id res chain seq x y z
N MET A 1 -2.20 -14.18 -13.75
CA MET A 1 -3.26 -13.27 -14.13
C MET A 1 -3.16 -11.97 -13.38
N GLN A 2 -3.28 -10.88 -14.08
CA GLN A 2 -3.22 -9.58 -13.48
C GLN A 2 -4.39 -9.33 -12.55
N ASN A 3 -4.12 -8.78 -11.38
CA ASN A 3 -5.21 -8.41 -10.48
C ASN A 3 -5.62 -6.98 -10.78
N ASP A 4 -6.74 -6.83 -11.46
CA ASP A 4 -7.18 -5.52 -11.93
C ASP A 4 -7.78 -4.67 -10.82
N ASN A 5 -8.07 -5.24 -9.65
CA ASN A 5 -8.73 -4.53 -8.58
C ASN A 5 -7.77 -3.87 -7.61
N VAL A 6 -6.51 -4.24 -7.66
CA VAL A 6 -5.52 -3.67 -6.76
C VAL A 6 -4.20 -3.53 -7.50
N GLU A 7 -3.53 -2.42 -7.25
CA GLU A 7 -2.31 -2.11 -7.97
C GLU A 7 -1.48 -1.10 -7.18
N VAL A 8 -0.18 -1.33 -7.10
CA VAL A 8 0.75 -0.32 -6.61
C VAL A 8 1.05 0.60 -7.79
N THR A 9 0.60 1.82 -7.71
CA THR A 9 0.69 2.75 -8.83
C THR A 9 1.95 3.59 -8.80
N ARG A 10 2.58 3.73 -7.63
CA ARG A 10 3.77 4.56 -7.52
C ARG A 10 4.57 4.15 -6.30
N VAL A 11 5.87 4.16 -6.44
CA VAL A 11 6.80 3.95 -5.33
C VAL A 11 7.68 5.19 -5.22
N SER A 12 7.76 5.74 -4.04
CA SER A 12 8.54 6.95 -3.82
C SER A 12 9.45 6.77 -2.62
N SER A 13 10.25 7.79 -2.34
CA SER A 13 11.14 7.75 -1.18
C SER A 13 10.37 7.83 0.14
N LEU A 14 9.12 8.24 0.09
CA LEU A 14 8.31 8.42 1.31
C LEU A 14 7.38 7.25 1.57
N GLY A 15 7.05 6.48 0.55
CA GLY A 15 6.11 5.38 0.69
C GLY A 15 5.62 4.91 -0.65
N ILE A 16 4.56 4.15 -0.62
CA ILE A 16 3.98 3.60 -1.85
C ILE A 16 2.52 4.05 -1.97
N TRP A 17 2.09 4.21 -3.21
CA TRP A 17 0.70 4.49 -3.53
C TRP A 17 0.04 3.21 -4.00
N LEU A 18 -1.10 2.89 -3.40
CA LEU A 18 -1.86 1.70 -3.73
C LEU A 18 -3.24 2.14 -4.21
N ARG A 19 -3.66 1.60 -5.35
CA ARG A 19 -5.02 1.79 -5.80
C ARG A 19 -5.76 0.47 -5.60
N ALA A 20 -6.85 0.54 -4.87
CA ALA A 20 -7.69 -0.63 -4.63
C ALA A 20 -9.10 -0.27 -5.00
N HIS A 21 -9.61 -0.92 -6.05
CA HIS A 21 -10.92 -0.61 -6.61
C HIS A 21 -10.93 0.86 -7.03
N ASP A 22 -11.75 1.69 -6.44
CA ASP A 22 -11.82 3.11 -6.81
C ASP A 22 -11.10 4.01 -5.84
N LYS A 23 -10.39 3.45 -4.89
CA LYS A 23 -9.75 4.25 -3.86
C LYS A 23 -8.24 4.18 -3.95
N LYS A 24 -7.61 5.26 -3.55
CA LYS A 24 -6.15 5.35 -3.48
C LYS A 24 -5.72 5.46 -2.04
N PHE A 25 -4.66 4.75 -1.70
CA PHE A 25 -4.10 4.75 -0.37
C PHE A 25 -2.62 5.09 -0.45
N PHE A 26 -2.15 5.86 0.50
CA PHE A 26 -0.72 6.10 0.63
C PHE A 26 -0.21 5.35 1.85
N LEU A 27 0.73 4.45 1.63
CA LEU A 27 1.33 3.65 2.67
C LEU A 27 2.74 4.20 2.93
N SER A 28 2.87 5.03 3.94
CA SER A 28 4.15 5.66 4.23
C SER A 28 5.10 4.64 4.87
N TYR A 29 6.39 4.83 4.63
CA TYR A 29 7.38 3.99 5.29
C TYR A 29 7.45 4.27 6.79
N TYR A 30 6.93 5.40 7.19
CA TYR A 30 6.83 5.72 8.61
C TYR A 30 5.84 4.79 9.30
N ASP A 31 4.69 4.59 8.67
CA ASP A 31 3.65 3.72 9.23
C ASP A 31 3.89 2.25 8.91
N PHE A 32 4.54 1.99 7.78
CA PHE A 32 4.75 0.64 7.28
C PHE A 32 6.21 0.45 6.89
N PRO A 33 7.11 0.44 7.88
CA PRO A 33 8.54 0.41 7.57
C PRO A 33 9.00 -0.87 6.88
N ARG A 34 8.19 -1.92 6.94
CA ARG A 34 8.56 -3.18 6.30
C ARG A 34 8.60 -3.09 4.79
N PHE A 35 7.96 -2.06 4.20
CA PHE A 35 8.06 -1.85 2.76
C PHE A 35 9.35 -1.17 2.34
N LYS A 36 10.06 -0.58 3.28
CA LYS A 36 11.25 0.18 2.96
C LYS A 36 12.39 -0.76 2.60
N ASN A 37 13.18 -0.36 1.59
CA ASN A 37 14.35 -1.12 1.16
C ASN A 37 14.03 -2.50 0.61
N LYS A 38 12.84 -2.67 0.08
CA LYS A 38 12.47 -3.93 -0.56
C LYS A 38 12.64 -3.80 -2.07
N PRO A 39 12.89 -4.91 -2.76
CA PRO A 39 12.98 -4.87 -4.21
C PRO A 39 11.68 -4.34 -4.81
N LEU A 40 11.81 -3.58 -5.89
CA LEU A 40 10.65 -3.00 -6.53
C LEU A 40 9.63 -4.05 -6.93
N GLN A 41 10.10 -5.17 -7.49
CA GLN A 41 9.20 -6.24 -7.90
C GLN A 41 8.37 -6.76 -6.73
N ALA A 42 8.98 -6.87 -5.55
CA ALA A 42 8.27 -7.38 -4.39
C ALA A 42 7.21 -6.40 -3.92
N VAL A 43 7.51 -5.12 -3.98
CA VAL A 43 6.56 -4.08 -3.57
C VAL A 43 5.40 -3.99 -4.56
N LEU A 44 5.67 -4.20 -5.83
CA LEU A 44 4.63 -4.11 -6.85
C LEU A 44 3.72 -5.34 -6.87
N HIS A 45 4.16 -6.44 -6.29
CA HIS A 45 3.38 -7.67 -6.32
C HIS A 45 2.42 -7.71 -5.14
N VAL A 46 1.21 -7.20 -5.35
CA VAL A 46 0.18 -7.17 -4.34
C VAL A 46 -1.05 -7.89 -4.86
N GLU A 47 -1.73 -8.61 -3.98
CA GLU A 47 -2.93 -9.37 -4.30
C GLU A 47 -4.00 -9.08 -3.26
N GLU A 48 -5.24 -9.03 -3.70
CA GLU A 48 -6.35 -8.97 -2.78
C GLU A 48 -6.77 -10.39 -2.45
N THR A 49 -6.58 -10.79 -1.19
CA THR A 49 -6.80 -12.19 -0.80
C THR A 49 -8.22 -12.43 -0.35
N ALA A 50 -8.70 -11.64 0.58
CA ALA A 50 -10.07 -11.72 1.05
C ALA A 50 -10.65 -10.34 0.94
N GLN A 51 -11.95 -10.24 1.12
CA GLN A 51 -12.59 -8.94 1.07
C GLN A 51 -11.90 -7.97 2.01
N GLY A 52 -11.31 -6.92 1.42
CA GLY A 52 -10.68 -5.89 2.21
C GLY A 52 -9.32 -6.25 2.78
N SER A 53 -8.68 -7.30 2.26
CA SER A 53 -7.34 -7.67 2.71
C SER A 53 -6.40 -7.71 1.51
N PHE A 54 -5.20 -7.18 1.69
CA PHE A 54 -4.20 -7.10 0.63
C PHE A 54 -2.92 -7.75 1.10
N TYR A 55 -2.30 -8.52 0.21
CA TYR A 55 -1.18 -9.37 0.58
C TYR A 55 -0.03 -9.17 -0.41
N TRP A 56 1.16 -8.99 0.13
CA TRP A 56 2.41 -8.92 -0.65
C TRP A 56 3.19 -10.20 -0.39
N PRO A 57 3.08 -11.19 -1.28
CA PRO A 57 3.66 -12.52 -1.00
C PRO A 57 5.17 -12.54 -0.86
N GLU A 58 5.86 -11.69 -1.61
CA GLU A 58 7.31 -11.76 -1.60
C GLU A 58 7.93 -11.11 -0.37
N ILE A 59 7.19 -10.30 0.35
CA ILE A 59 7.66 -9.68 1.58
C ILE A 59 6.78 -10.04 2.76
N GLU A 60 5.80 -10.94 2.52
CA GLU A 60 4.97 -11.50 3.58
C GLU A 60 4.28 -10.45 4.45
N ILE A 61 3.69 -9.48 3.78
CA ILE A 61 2.93 -8.43 4.46
C ILE A 61 1.48 -8.58 4.08
N THR A 62 0.61 -8.53 5.08
CA THR A 62 -0.84 -8.51 4.88
C THR A 62 -1.40 -7.28 5.57
N LEU A 63 -2.20 -6.51 4.85
CA LEU A 63 -2.84 -5.32 5.40
C LEU A 63 -4.33 -5.36 5.16
N ALA A 64 -5.09 -5.08 6.19
CA ALA A 64 -6.53 -4.91 6.05
C ALA A 64 -6.80 -3.50 5.56
N ARG A 65 -7.87 -3.34 4.78
CA ARG A 65 -8.26 -2.05 4.28
C ARG A 65 -8.48 -1.04 5.41
N ALA A 66 -9.07 -1.48 6.51
CA ALA A 66 -9.33 -0.60 7.64
C ALA A 66 -8.04 -0.04 8.22
N VAL A 67 -6.98 -0.84 8.23
CA VAL A 67 -5.67 -0.38 8.70
C VAL A 67 -5.14 0.69 7.77
N MET A 68 -5.26 0.46 6.47
CA MET A 68 -4.75 1.42 5.50
C MET A 68 -5.53 2.73 5.52
N GLU A 69 -6.82 2.67 5.78
CA GLU A 69 -7.65 3.86 5.85
C GLU A 69 -7.36 4.72 7.07
N ASN A 70 -6.76 4.13 8.09
CA ASN A 70 -6.43 4.85 9.30
C ASN A 70 -5.03 5.44 9.30
N THR A 71 -4.28 5.26 8.22
CA THR A 71 -2.93 5.78 8.16
C THR A 71 -2.93 7.23 7.70
N LEU A 72 -1.86 7.94 8.03
CA LEU A 72 -1.69 9.31 7.60
C LEU A 72 -1.00 9.33 6.26
N GLY A 73 -1.73 9.74 5.24
CA GLY A 73 -1.15 9.93 3.92
C GLY A 73 -0.61 11.34 3.76
N PRO A 74 -0.02 11.63 2.60
CA PRO A 74 0.50 12.98 2.36
C PRO A 74 -0.55 14.05 2.51
N THR A 75 -1.77 13.77 2.05
CA THR A 75 -2.86 14.75 2.16
C THR A 75 -3.21 15.02 3.61
N SER A 76 -3.28 13.97 4.41
CA SER A 76 -3.60 14.12 5.82
C SER A 76 -2.51 14.89 6.55
N ALA A 77 -1.27 14.58 6.26
CA ALA A 77 -0.14 15.27 6.87
C ALA A 77 -0.15 16.74 6.50
N THR A 78 -0.47 17.02 5.24
CA THR A 78 -0.55 18.40 4.78
C THR A 78 -1.67 19.14 5.49
N ALA A 79 -2.80 18.48 5.65
CA ALA A 79 -3.96 19.10 6.29
C ALA A 79 -3.70 19.38 7.76
N ALA A 80 -2.84 18.61 8.38
CA ALA A 80 -2.53 18.79 9.80
C ALA A 80 -1.64 20.00 10.05
N TYR A 81 -1.01 20.47 9.04
CA TYR A 81 -0.12 21.63 9.15
C TYR A 81 -0.86 22.91 8.77
#